data_b218aa653923104e10de8db923a7bd36
#
_entry.id   b218aa653923104e10de8db923a7bd36
#
_cell.length_a   1.000
_cell.length_b   1.000
_cell.length_c   1.000
_cell.angle_alpha   90.00
_cell.angle_beta   90.00
_cell.angle_gamma   90.00
#
_symmetry.space_group_name_H-M   'P 1'
#
loop_
_entity.id
_entity.type
_entity.pdbx_description
1 polymer ?
#
loop_
_entity_poly.entity_id
_entity_poly.type
_entity_poly.pdbx_seq_one_letter_code
_entity_poly.pdbx_strand_id
1 'polypeptide(L)'
;MSQPEPEVPVRAVLFDLGGVLVDWNPRHLYCRLFTDEAAMESFLATVCTQVWNEEQDAGRPFCEGVELLVARHPQHADEIRAYDARWGEMLKGAVEESVAILGELRARGVPLFALTNWSAEKFPLARARFAFLEWFDGILVSGEERLKKPDPRIYRLAVERFELEPAETLYVDDAEANIAAAALLGFKTHRFVEPPALRNLLVSCGLLPA
;
A
#
# COMPACT_ATOMS: atom_id res chain seq x y z
N MET A 1 16.41 -33.25 23.68
CA MET A 1 16.27 -31.80 23.55
C MET A 1 16.58 -31.49 22.09
N SER A 2 15.55 -31.24 21.27
CA SER A 2 15.75 -30.85 19.88
C SER A 2 16.40 -29.45 19.85
N GLN A 3 17.50 -29.30 19.12
CA GLN A 3 18.09 -27.99 18.90
C GLN A 3 17.05 -27.16 18.12
N PRO A 4 16.87 -25.87 18.42
CA PRO A 4 16.04 -25.01 17.61
C PRO A 4 16.56 -25.05 16.16
N GLU A 5 15.66 -25.26 15.20
CA GLU A 5 16.05 -25.16 13.79
C GLU A 5 16.63 -23.78 13.54
N PRO A 6 17.67 -23.65 12.71
CA PRO A 6 18.25 -22.35 12.40
C PRO A 6 17.17 -21.46 11.78
N GLU A 7 16.99 -20.29 12.35
CA GLU A 7 16.01 -19.31 11.83
C GLU A 7 16.42 -18.89 10.42
N VAL A 8 15.53 -19.09 9.45
CA VAL A 8 15.78 -18.74 8.05
C VAL A 8 16.02 -17.22 7.96
N PRO A 9 17.16 -16.75 7.44
CA PRO A 9 17.47 -15.32 7.40
C PRO A 9 16.54 -14.58 6.43
N VAL A 10 16.25 -13.31 6.74
CA VAL A 10 15.57 -12.40 5.79
C VAL A 10 16.60 -11.91 4.77
N ARG A 11 16.25 -12.02 3.49
CA ARG A 11 17.11 -11.63 2.37
C ARG A 11 16.50 -10.55 1.48
N ALA A 12 15.18 -10.38 1.48
CA ALA A 12 14.46 -9.38 0.71
C ALA A 12 13.33 -8.75 1.54
N VAL A 13 12.90 -7.55 1.15
CA VAL A 13 11.75 -6.88 1.76
C VAL A 13 10.73 -6.53 0.70
N LEU A 14 9.48 -6.93 0.93
CA LEU A 14 8.31 -6.60 0.12
C LEU A 14 7.44 -5.60 0.89
N PHE A 15 7.35 -4.37 0.41
CA PHE A 15 6.62 -3.28 1.07
C PHE A 15 5.24 -3.06 0.49
N ASP A 16 4.26 -2.75 1.33
CA ASP A 16 3.16 -1.89 0.89
C ASP A 16 3.64 -0.43 0.75
N LEU A 17 2.89 0.38 0.02
CA LEU A 17 3.20 1.80 -0.19
C LEU A 17 2.26 2.70 0.62
N GLY A 18 0.95 2.56 0.45
CA GLY A 18 -0.05 3.36 1.16
C GLY A 18 -0.04 3.07 2.66
N GLY A 19 -0.07 4.09 3.52
CA GLY A 19 0.00 3.91 4.97
C GLY A 19 1.38 3.52 5.51
N VAL A 20 2.31 3.04 4.66
CA VAL A 20 3.66 2.61 5.06
C VAL A 20 4.73 3.61 4.62
N LEU A 21 4.76 3.95 3.32
CA LEU A 21 5.75 4.86 2.71
C LEU A 21 5.11 6.16 2.20
N VAL A 22 3.80 6.14 1.94
CA VAL A 22 3.05 7.26 1.40
C VAL A 22 1.83 7.55 2.29
N ASP A 23 1.70 8.78 2.74
CA ASP A 23 0.49 9.27 3.43
C ASP A 23 -0.59 9.57 2.38
N TRP A 24 -1.43 8.55 2.11
CA TRP A 24 -2.61 8.64 1.29
C TRP A 24 -3.86 8.55 2.18
N ASN A 25 -4.71 9.56 2.09
CA ASN A 25 -5.96 9.57 2.85
C ASN A 25 -6.98 10.47 2.14
N PRO A 26 -8.19 9.98 1.81
CA PRO A 26 -9.22 10.81 1.17
C PRO A 26 -9.60 12.02 2.02
N ARG A 27 -9.44 11.97 3.35
CA ARG A 27 -9.70 13.11 4.25
C ARG A 27 -8.86 14.34 3.92
N HIS A 28 -7.65 14.18 3.35
CA HIS A 28 -6.82 15.32 2.93
C HIS A 28 -7.48 16.19 1.86
N LEU A 29 -8.30 15.60 0.99
CA LEU A 29 -9.12 16.32 0.02
C LEU A 29 -10.43 16.80 0.69
N TYR A 30 -11.15 15.88 1.33
CA TYR A 30 -12.54 16.11 1.71
C TYR A 30 -12.71 17.08 2.88
N CYS A 31 -11.72 17.25 3.75
CA CYS A 31 -11.72 18.33 4.76
C CYS A 31 -11.74 19.76 4.16
N ARG A 32 -11.48 19.89 2.85
CA ARG A 32 -11.57 21.16 2.11
C ARG A 32 -12.89 21.33 1.38
N LEU A 33 -13.65 20.25 1.20
CA LEU A 33 -14.95 20.26 0.51
C LEU A 33 -16.11 20.31 1.50
N PHE A 34 -15.94 19.74 2.66
CA PHE A 34 -16.95 19.75 3.73
C PHE A 34 -16.53 20.74 4.83
N THR A 35 -17.49 21.55 5.29
CA THR A 35 -17.32 22.45 6.44
C THR A 35 -17.59 21.73 7.75
N ASP A 36 -18.33 20.62 7.72
CA ASP A 36 -18.67 19.77 8.86
C ASP A 36 -17.95 18.43 8.76
N GLU A 37 -17.13 18.11 9.76
CA GLU A 37 -16.36 16.89 9.84
C GLU A 37 -17.27 15.64 9.90
N ALA A 38 -18.38 15.71 10.63
CA ALA A 38 -19.32 14.59 10.72
C ALA A 38 -20.00 14.29 9.38
N ALA A 39 -20.31 15.32 8.59
CA ALA A 39 -20.83 15.15 7.24
C ALA A 39 -19.79 14.55 6.30
N MET A 40 -18.53 14.95 6.40
CA MET A 40 -17.40 14.37 5.65
C MET A 40 -17.23 12.88 5.98
N GLU A 41 -17.16 12.53 7.26
CA GLU A 41 -17.01 11.13 7.68
C GLU A 41 -18.20 10.28 7.23
N SER A 42 -19.42 10.79 7.34
CA SER A 42 -20.62 10.13 6.83
C SER A 42 -20.54 9.89 5.31
N PHE A 43 -20.09 10.89 4.55
CA PHE A 43 -19.89 10.77 3.11
C PHE A 43 -18.86 9.68 2.74
N LEU A 44 -17.72 9.67 3.41
CA LEU A 44 -16.67 8.67 3.19
C LEU A 44 -17.09 7.26 3.65
N ALA A 45 -17.94 7.17 4.66
CA ALA A 45 -18.45 5.89 5.16
C ALA A 45 -19.59 5.31 4.31
N THR A 46 -20.39 6.16 3.60
CA THR A 46 -21.63 5.73 2.96
C THR A 46 -21.67 5.97 1.44
N VAL A 47 -20.85 6.86 0.90
CA VAL A 47 -20.81 7.21 -0.52
C VAL A 47 -19.48 6.79 -1.13
N CYS A 48 -18.40 7.56 -0.96
CA CYS A 48 -17.07 7.21 -1.46
C CYS A 48 -16.35 6.26 -0.48
N THR A 49 -16.91 5.08 -0.28
CA THR A 49 -16.43 4.12 0.72
C THR A 49 -15.10 3.50 0.32
N GLN A 50 -14.37 2.96 1.32
CA GLN A 50 -13.18 2.16 1.07
C GLN A 50 -13.46 1.02 0.09
N VAL A 51 -14.58 0.30 0.25
CA VAL A 51 -14.97 -0.80 -0.65
C VAL A 51 -15.17 -0.31 -2.09
N TRP A 52 -15.76 0.87 -2.27
CA TRP A 52 -15.90 1.46 -3.59
C TRP A 52 -14.53 1.82 -4.21
N ASN A 53 -13.61 2.39 -3.42
CA ASN A 53 -12.26 2.70 -3.89
C ASN A 53 -11.49 1.45 -4.29
N GLU A 54 -11.60 0.38 -3.51
CA GLU A 54 -10.93 -0.89 -3.76
C GLU A 54 -11.31 -1.54 -5.11
N GLU A 55 -12.46 -1.20 -5.68
CA GLU A 55 -12.83 -1.67 -7.03
C GLU A 55 -11.95 -0.99 -8.11
N GLN A 56 -11.55 0.28 -7.91
CA GLN A 56 -10.61 0.97 -8.80
C GLN A 56 -9.20 0.41 -8.62
N ASP A 57 -8.83 0.06 -7.38
CA ASP A 57 -7.56 -0.61 -7.08
C ASP A 57 -7.51 -2.05 -7.64
N ALA A 58 -8.69 -2.65 -7.89
CA ALA A 58 -8.83 -3.92 -8.61
C ALA A 58 -8.94 -3.76 -10.14
N GLY A 59 -8.75 -2.53 -10.67
CA GLY A 59 -8.66 -2.25 -12.10
C GLY A 59 -9.96 -1.77 -12.77
N ARG A 60 -11.01 -1.41 -11.99
CA ARG A 60 -12.15 -0.69 -12.57
C ARG A 60 -11.74 0.74 -12.93
N PRO A 61 -12.05 1.23 -14.14
CA PRO A 61 -11.79 2.63 -14.52
C PRO A 61 -12.47 3.62 -13.57
N PHE A 62 -11.78 4.71 -13.21
CA PHE A 62 -12.37 5.75 -12.34
C PHE A 62 -13.62 6.38 -12.93
N CYS A 63 -13.62 6.67 -14.24
CA CYS A 63 -14.80 7.23 -14.92
C CYS A 63 -16.04 6.35 -14.73
N GLU A 64 -15.91 5.02 -14.89
CA GLU A 64 -17.00 4.07 -14.67
C GLU A 64 -17.46 4.07 -13.21
N GLY A 65 -16.52 3.99 -12.27
CA GLY A 65 -16.81 4.01 -10.84
C GLY A 65 -17.54 5.29 -10.40
N VAL A 66 -17.10 6.44 -10.91
CA VAL A 66 -17.72 7.75 -10.65
C VAL A 66 -19.14 7.83 -11.21
N GLU A 67 -19.36 7.44 -12.48
CA GLU A 67 -20.68 7.47 -13.11
C GLU A 67 -21.69 6.59 -12.36
N LEU A 68 -21.29 5.36 -12.02
CA LEU A 68 -22.12 4.45 -11.24
C LEU A 68 -22.48 5.01 -9.86
N LEU A 69 -21.53 5.68 -9.20
CA LEU A 69 -21.74 6.23 -7.87
C LEU A 69 -22.60 7.50 -7.92
N VAL A 70 -22.38 8.38 -8.89
CA VAL A 70 -23.21 9.58 -9.13
C VAL A 70 -24.67 9.20 -9.42
N ALA A 71 -24.90 8.14 -10.21
CA ALA A 71 -26.26 7.67 -10.48
C ALA A 71 -27.01 7.21 -9.21
N ARG A 72 -26.29 6.69 -8.21
CA ARG A 72 -26.85 6.26 -6.91
C ARG A 72 -27.00 7.40 -5.90
N HIS A 73 -26.13 8.40 -5.99
CA HIS A 73 -26.04 9.54 -5.07
C HIS A 73 -25.95 10.87 -5.79
N PRO A 74 -26.97 11.25 -6.61
CA PRO A 74 -26.92 12.45 -7.44
C PRO A 74 -26.77 13.74 -6.64
N GLN A 75 -27.19 13.75 -5.37
CA GLN A 75 -27.03 14.88 -4.44
C GLN A 75 -25.56 15.15 -4.06
N HIS A 76 -24.66 14.21 -4.28
CA HIS A 76 -23.22 14.28 -4.00
C HIS A 76 -22.37 14.22 -5.28
N ALA A 77 -22.95 14.58 -6.43
CA ALA A 77 -22.30 14.41 -7.72
C ALA A 77 -20.94 15.13 -7.82
N ASP A 78 -20.84 16.34 -7.26
CA ASP A 78 -19.62 17.13 -7.35
C ASP A 78 -18.53 16.59 -6.43
N GLU A 79 -18.87 16.16 -5.21
CA GLU A 79 -17.96 15.54 -4.27
C GLU A 79 -17.45 14.18 -4.82
N ILE A 80 -18.32 13.38 -5.43
CA ILE A 80 -17.93 12.11 -6.07
C ILE A 80 -16.97 12.34 -7.24
N ARG A 81 -17.26 13.32 -8.11
CA ARG A 81 -16.36 13.68 -9.22
C ARG A 81 -15.02 14.20 -8.74
N ALA A 82 -15.00 14.90 -7.61
CA ALA A 82 -13.77 15.41 -7.01
C ALA A 82 -12.82 14.28 -6.60
N TYR A 83 -13.33 13.10 -6.23
CA TYR A 83 -12.50 11.94 -5.88
C TYR A 83 -11.55 11.55 -7.02
N ASP A 84 -12.03 11.53 -8.25
CA ASP A 84 -11.21 11.26 -9.44
C ASP A 84 -10.40 12.48 -9.88
N ALA A 85 -11.08 13.61 -10.10
CA ALA A 85 -10.47 14.79 -10.68
C ALA A 85 -9.38 15.43 -9.80
N ARG A 86 -9.50 15.30 -8.48
CA ARG A 86 -8.59 15.87 -7.49
C ARG A 86 -7.86 14.81 -6.67
N TRP A 87 -7.77 13.59 -7.19
CA TRP A 87 -7.19 12.44 -6.49
C TRP A 87 -5.79 12.72 -5.92
N GLY A 88 -4.96 13.48 -6.64
CA GLY A 88 -3.62 13.84 -6.18
C GLY A 88 -3.57 14.65 -4.87
N GLU A 89 -4.69 15.29 -4.47
CA GLU A 89 -4.78 16.03 -3.20
C GLU A 89 -4.97 15.11 -1.99
N MET A 90 -5.31 13.83 -2.22
CA MET A 90 -5.37 12.80 -1.18
C MET A 90 -3.99 12.26 -0.81
N LEU A 91 -2.96 12.52 -1.65
CA LEU A 91 -1.57 12.26 -1.33
C LEU A 91 -1.00 13.45 -0.55
N LYS A 92 -0.79 13.33 0.75
CA LYS A 92 -0.20 14.40 1.54
C LYS A 92 1.30 14.49 1.33
N GLY A 93 1.98 13.35 1.39
CA GLY A 93 3.44 13.29 1.27
C GLY A 93 3.99 11.89 1.47
N ALA A 94 5.31 11.81 1.59
CA ALA A 94 5.98 10.60 2.03
C ALA A 94 5.92 10.47 3.56
N VAL A 95 5.96 9.25 4.06
CA VAL A 95 6.27 8.95 5.46
C VAL A 95 7.79 8.97 5.58
N GLU A 96 8.34 10.17 5.84
CA GLU A 96 9.77 10.48 5.69
C GLU A 96 10.69 9.51 6.45
N GLU A 97 10.31 9.11 7.67
CA GLU A 97 11.09 8.15 8.47
C GLU A 97 11.10 6.75 7.84
N SER A 98 9.99 6.30 7.24
CA SER A 98 9.92 5.03 6.52
C SER A 98 10.76 5.08 5.24
N VAL A 99 10.74 6.21 4.52
CA VAL A 99 11.55 6.42 3.33
C VAL A 99 13.05 6.46 3.69
N ALA A 100 13.41 7.03 4.84
CA ALA A 100 14.80 6.98 5.31
C ALA A 100 15.25 5.54 5.56
N ILE A 101 14.42 4.70 6.20
CA ILE A 101 14.66 3.26 6.39
C ILE A 101 14.84 2.56 5.04
N LEU A 102 13.96 2.82 4.07
CA LEU A 102 14.06 2.26 2.72
C LEU A 102 15.41 2.64 2.06
N GLY A 103 15.83 3.91 2.21
CA GLY A 103 17.12 4.38 1.70
C GLY A 103 18.33 3.68 2.32
N GLU A 104 18.29 3.40 3.63
CA GLU A 104 19.33 2.65 4.33
C GLU A 104 19.41 1.19 3.85
N LEU A 105 18.25 0.52 3.68
CA LEU A 105 18.19 -0.84 3.12
C LEU A 105 18.79 -0.89 1.71
N ARG A 106 18.40 0.07 0.86
CA ARG A 106 18.96 0.22 -0.49
C ARG A 106 20.48 0.40 -0.49
N ALA A 107 20.99 1.29 0.38
CA ALA A 107 22.43 1.54 0.48
C ALA A 107 23.22 0.30 0.92
N ARG A 108 22.57 -0.66 1.55
CA ARG A 108 23.13 -1.96 1.95
C ARG A 108 22.96 -3.05 0.90
N GLY A 109 22.32 -2.74 -0.22
CA GLY A 109 22.07 -3.70 -1.30
C GLY A 109 21.02 -4.76 -0.96
N VAL A 110 20.10 -4.47 -0.03
CA VAL A 110 18.97 -5.35 0.25
C VAL A 110 17.99 -5.28 -0.92
N PRO A 111 17.58 -6.41 -1.52
CA PRO A 111 16.54 -6.44 -2.55
C PRO A 111 15.22 -5.87 -2.03
N LEU A 112 14.68 -4.88 -2.73
CA LEU A 112 13.50 -4.11 -2.31
C LEU A 112 12.41 -4.23 -3.37
N PHE A 113 11.25 -4.71 -2.96
CA PHE A 113 10.07 -4.85 -3.82
C PHE A 113 8.87 -4.18 -3.19
N ALA A 114 7.89 -3.83 -4.01
CA ALA A 114 6.62 -3.29 -3.53
C ALA A 114 5.42 -4.07 -4.10
N LEU A 115 4.40 -4.27 -3.25
CA LEU A 115 3.11 -4.83 -3.59
C LEU A 115 2.01 -3.92 -3.02
N THR A 116 1.36 -3.16 -3.88
CA THR A 116 0.42 -2.12 -3.45
C THR A 116 -0.97 -2.29 -4.06
N ASN A 117 -2.01 -2.06 -3.24
CA ASN A 117 -3.36 -1.82 -3.74
C ASN A 117 -3.45 -0.38 -4.22
N TRP A 118 -3.48 -0.19 -5.54
CA TRP A 118 -3.50 1.13 -6.15
C TRP A 118 -4.07 1.07 -7.57
N SER A 119 -4.88 2.05 -7.94
CA SER A 119 -5.40 2.16 -9.30
C SER A 119 -4.28 2.36 -10.32
N ALA A 120 -4.34 1.62 -11.43
CA ALA A 120 -3.43 1.78 -12.56
C ALA A 120 -3.45 3.20 -13.16
N GLU A 121 -4.61 3.88 -13.11
CA GLU A 121 -4.76 5.26 -13.62
C GLU A 121 -4.08 6.30 -12.71
N LYS A 122 -4.00 6.04 -11.40
CA LYS A 122 -3.49 7.01 -10.42
C LYS A 122 -2.06 6.74 -9.98
N PHE A 123 -1.55 5.53 -10.14
CA PHE A 123 -0.17 5.20 -9.77
C PHE A 123 0.89 6.05 -10.49
N PRO A 124 0.74 6.42 -11.78
CA PRO A 124 1.67 7.33 -12.45
C PRO A 124 1.81 8.70 -11.77
N LEU A 125 0.75 9.20 -11.11
CA LEU A 125 0.82 10.45 -10.34
C LEU A 125 1.73 10.32 -9.11
N ALA A 126 1.67 9.16 -8.44
CA ALA A 126 2.57 8.86 -7.32
C ALA A 126 4.03 8.73 -7.80
N ARG A 127 4.28 8.02 -8.91
CA ARG A 127 5.61 7.88 -9.51
C ARG A 127 6.23 9.22 -9.88
N ALA A 128 5.45 10.12 -10.46
CA ALA A 128 5.92 11.47 -10.81
C ALA A 128 6.25 12.32 -9.57
N ARG A 129 5.61 12.03 -8.43
CA ARG A 129 5.77 12.82 -7.20
C ARG A 129 6.85 12.29 -6.25
N PHE A 130 7.03 10.97 -6.18
CA PHE A 130 7.88 10.31 -5.19
C PHE A 130 9.06 9.60 -5.86
N ALA A 131 10.21 10.26 -5.92
CA ALA A 131 11.42 9.73 -6.55
C ALA A 131 11.93 8.42 -5.89
N PHE A 132 11.61 8.17 -4.61
CA PHE A 132 12.01 6.93 -3.93
C PHE A 132 11.32 5.68 -4.49
N LEU A 133 10.23 5.81 -5.26
CA LEU A 133 9.62 4.68 -5.95
C LEU A 133 10.56 4.05 -7.01
N GLU A 134 11.54 4.80 -7.50
CA GLU A 134 12.59 4.28 -8.39
C GLU A 134 13.70 3.53 -7.62
N TRP A 135 13.59 3.38 -6.30
CA TRP A 135 14.55 2.61 -5.49
C TRP A 135 14.19 1.12 -5.40
N PHE A 136 13.00 0.75 -5.79
CA PHE A 136 12.55 -0.64 -5.81
C PHE A 136 13.07 -1.37 -7.03
N ASP A 137 13.48 -2.62 -6.84
CA ASP A 137 13.85 -3.53 -7.92
C ASP A 137 12.62 -3.98 -8.74
N GLY A 138 11.44 -3.92 -8.13
CA GLY A 138 10.16 -4.15 -8.80
C GLY A 138 8.97 -3.67 -7.97
N ILE A 139 7.94 -3.19 -8.66
CA ILE A 139 6.67 -2.77 -8.06
C ILE A 139 5.53 -3.50 -8.76
N LEU A 140 4.65 -4.14 -7.97
CA LEU A 140 3.42 -4.75 -8.46
C LEU A 140 2.23 -3.92 -8.00
N VAL A 141 1.49 -3.38 -8.98
CA VAL A 141 0.33 -2.51 -8.77
C VAL A 141 -0.94 -3.30 -9.05
N SER A 142 -1.81 -3.42 -8.07
CA SER A 142 -3.04 -4.23 -8.14
C SER A 142 -3.94 -3.89 -9.32
N GLY A 143 -4.09 -2.60 -9.63
CA GLY A 143 -4.93 -2.13 -10.74
C GLY A 143 -4.44 -2.54 -12.11
N GLU A 144 -3.13 -2.73 -12.29
CA GLU A 144 -2.54 -3.23 -13.54
C GLU A 144 -2.82 -4.73 -13.72
N GLU A 145 -2.85 -5.49 -12.62
CA GLU A 145 -3.03 -6.94 -12.60
C GLU A 145 -4.51 -7.36 -12.47
N ARG A 146 -5.40 -6.43 -12.15
CA ARG A 146 -6.81 -6.71 -11.80
C ARG A 146 -6.97 -7.72 -10.66
N LEU A 147 -6.02 -7.71 -9.77
CA LEU A 147 -5.96 -8.50 -8.55
C LEU A 147 -5.56 -7.58 -7.41
N LYS A 148 -6.19 -7.71 -6.24
CA LYS A 148 -5.83 -6.88 -5.08
C LYS A 148 -5.55 -7.75 -3.84
N LYS A 149 -4.74 -7.23 -2.92
CA LYS A 149 -4.61 -7.78 -1.57
C LYS A 149 -5.98 -7.71 -0.87
N PRO A 150 -6.38 -8.68 -0.06
CA PRO A 150 -5.63 -9.84 0.40
C PRO A 150 -5.80 -11.12 -0.45
N ASP A 151 -6.21 -11.04 -1.73
CA ASP A 151 -6.35 -12.23 -2.58
C ASP A 151 -4.99 -12.96 -2.71
N PRO A 152 -4.89 -14.26 -2.37
CA PRO A 152 -3.62 -14.99 -2.40
C PRO A 152 -2.97 -15.05 -3.79
N ARG A 153 -3.72 -14.82 -4.85
CA ARG A 153 -3.19 -14.83 -6.22
C ARG A 153 -2.21 -13.69 -6.47
N ILE A 154 -2.42 -12.50 -5.87
CA ILE A 154 -1.52 -11.37 -6.07
C ILE A 154 -0.16 -11.58 -5.40
N TYR A 155 -0.14 -12.25 -4.24
CA TYR A 155 1.12 -12.60 -3.56
C TYR A 155 1.90 -13.66 -4.34
N ARG A 156 1.21 -14.69 -4.89
CA ARG A 156 1.85 -15.70 -5.75
C ARG A 156 2.43 -15.05 -7.01
N LEU A 157 1.72 -14.08 -7.59
CA LEU A 157 2.22 -13.31 -8.72
C LEU A 157 3.46 -12.50 -8.35
N ALA A 158 3.50 -11.89 -7.15
CA ALA A 158 4.69 -11.20 -6.65
C ALA A 158 5.86 -12.18 -6.46
N VAL A 159 5.62 -13.37 -5.89
CA VAL A 159 6.63 -14.43 -5.73
C VAL A 159 7.21 -14.83 -7.08
N GLU A 160 6.36 -15.09 -8.07
CA GLU A 160 6.79 -15.50 -9.41
C GLU A 160 7.54 -14.37 -10.14
N ARG A 161 7.00 -13.14 -10.12
CA ARG A 161 7.55 -12.00 -10.88
C ARG A 161 8.88 -11.51 -10.34
N PHE A 162 9.05 -11.56 -9.03
CA PHE A 162 10.23 -11.04 -8.35
C PHE A 162 11.18 -12.16 -7.88
N GLU A 163 10.87 -13.41 -8.24
CA GLU A 163 11.65 -14.59 -7.86
C GLU A 163 11.89 -14.68 -6.35
N LEU A 164 10.85 -14.37 -5.55
CA LEU A 164 10.95 -14.32 -4.09
C LEU A 164 10.89 -15.73 -3.48
N GLU A 165 11.66 -15.92 -2.40
CA GLU A 165 11.45 -17.02 -1.48
C GLU A 165 10.66 -16.48 -0.26
N PRO A 166 9.38 -16.88 -0.08
CA PRO A 166 8.55 -16.32 1.00
C PRO A 166 9.17 -16.44 2.39
N ALA A 167 9.79 -17.57 2.71
CA ALA A 167 10.42 -17.79 4.01
C ALA A 167 11.64 -16.88 4.28
N GLU A 168 12.24 -16.32 3.21
CA GLU A 168 13.37 -15.39 3.26
C GLU A 168 12.94 -13.93 2.97
N THR A 169 11.65 -13.68 2.78
CA THR A 169 11.10 -12.35 2.44
C THR A 169 10.28 -11.79 3.61
N LEU A 170 10.64 -10.59 4.06
CA LEU A 170 9.83 -9.82 5.02
C LEU A 170 8.79 -9.00 4.26
N TYR A 171 7.51 -9.29 4.50
CA TYR A 171 6.39 -8.50 4.01
C TYR A 171 5.97 -7.47 5.06
N VAL A 172 5.89 -6.20 4.66
CA VAL A 172 5.53 -5.05 5.52
C VAL A 172 4.26 -4.40 4.98
N ASP A 173 3.20 -4.36 5.79
CA ASP A 173 1.89 -3.82 5.41
C ASP A 173 1.14 -3.36 6.68
N ASP A 174 0.31 -2.34 6.61
CA ASP A 174 -0.45 -1.82 7.76
C ASP A 174 -1.77 -2.58 8.00
N ALA A 175 -2.30 -3.23 6.95
CA ALA A 175 -3.59 -3.94 7.00
C ALA A 175 -3.43 -5.38 7.52
N GLU A 176 -4.14 -5.68 8.61
CA GLU A 176 -4.10 -7.00 9.25
C GLU A 176 -4.51 -8.14 8.30
N ALA A 177 -5.51 -7.91 7.44
CA ALA A 177 -5.96 -8.90 6.47
C ALA A 177 -4.87 -9.26 5.44
N ASN A 178 -4.07 -8.26 5.02
CA ASN A 178 -2.96 -8.46 4.10
C ASN A 178 -1.83 -9.26 4.76
N ILE A 179 -1.50 -8.92 6.00
CA ILE A 179 -0.52 -9.64 6.82
C ILE A 179 -0.91 -11.11 7.00
N ALA A 180 -2.17 -11.36 7.37
CA ALA A 180 -2.68 -12.73 7.54
C ALA A 180 -2.61 -13.55 6.24
N ALA A 181 -2.97 -12.95 5.10
CA ALA A 181 -2.92 -13.62 3.81
C ALA A 181 -1.47 -13.96 3.38
N ALA A 182 -0.53 -13.05 3.59
CA ALA A 182 0.89 -13.27 3.29
C ALA A 182 1.50 -14.35 4.20
N ALA A 183 1.18 -14.34 5.50
CA ALA A 183 1.65 -15.35 6.45
C ALA A 183 1.22 -16.77 6.06
N LEU A 184 -0.01 -16.96 5.55
CA LEU A 184 -0.50 -18.24 5.04
C LEU A 184 0.29 -18.75 3.83
N LEU A 185 0.99 -17.88 3.12
CA LEU A 185 1.86 -18.22 1.99
C LEU A 185 3.33 -18.38 2.39
N GLY A 186 3.64 -18.31 3.69
CA GLY A 186 4.97 -18.55 4.22
C GLY A 186 5.86 -17.31 4.31
N PHE A 187 5.36 -16.11 4.01
CA PHE A 187 6.12 -14.88 4.23
C PHE A 187 6.39 -14.63 5.71
N LYS A 188 7.57 -14.10 6.02
CA LYS A 188 7.77 -13.38 7.27
C LYS A 188 7.01 -12.07 7.20
N THR A 189 6.26 -11.72 8.23
CA THR A 189 5.34 -10.58 8.16
C THR A 189 5.57 -9.59 9.28
N HIS A 190 5.38 -8.30 8.97
CA HIS A 190 5.36 -7.22 9.94
C HIS A 190 4.14 -6.33 9.67
N ARG A 191 3.24 -6.29 10.64
CA ARG A 191 2.17 -5.29 10.61
C ARG A 191 2.77 -3.92 10.96
N PHE A 192 2.81 -3.05 9.97
CA PHE A 192 3.34 -1.71 10.15
C PHE A 192 2.39 -0.86 11.03
N VAL A 193 2.94 -0.21 12.01
CA VAL A 193 2.24 0.75 12.89
C VAL A 193 2.98 2.08 12.88
N GLU A 194 4.31 2.03 13.00
CA GLU A 194 5.17 3.20 13.07
C GLU A 194 6.60 2.87 12.60
N PRO A 195 7.34 3.82 12.05
CA PRO A 195 8.68 3.58 11.53
C PRO A 195 9.69 3.04 12.56
N PRO A 196 9.71 3.48 13.84
CA PRO A 196 10.65 2.93 14.83
C PRO A 196 10.47 1.43 15.07
N ALA A 197 9.23 0.92 15.07
CA ALA A 197 8.96 -0.50 15.23
C ALA A 197 9.50 -1.31 14.04
N LEU A 198 9.30 -0.81 12.82
CA LEU A 198 9.88 -1.40 11.61
C LEU A 198 11.41 -1.42 11.68
N ARG A 199 12.05 -0.32 12.06
CA ARG A 199 13.51 -0.23 12.21
C ARG A 199 14.04 -1.29 13.17
N ASN A 200 13.44 -1.40 14.35
CA ASN A 200 13.85 -2.37 15.37
C ASN A 200 13.78 -3.82 14.85
N LEU A 201 12.73 -4.14 14.10
CA LEU A 201 12.62 -5.46 13.47
C LEU A 201 13.73 -5.68 12.42
N LEU A 202 13.99 -4.70 11.56
CA LEU A 202 15.02 -4.82 10.52
C LEU A 202 16.42 -4.95 11.12
N VAL A 203 16.69 -4.31 12.26
CA VAL A 203 17.90 -4.52 13.07
C VAL A 203 17.97 -5.96 13.59
N SER A 204 16.89 -6.47 14.17
CA SER A 204 16.84 -7.86 14.68
C SER A 204 17.01 -8.91 13.57
N CYS A 205 16.56 -8.60 12.35
CA CYS A 205 16.78 -9.42 11.17
C CYS A 205 18.20 -9.28 10.58
N GLY A 206 19.04 -8.39 11.11
CA GLY A 206 20.41 -8.14 10.61
C GLY A 206 20.46 -7.33 9.30
N LEU A 207 19.35 -6.75 8.85
CA LEU A 207 19.27 -5.95 7.63
C LEU A 207 19.75 -4.50 7.86
N LEU A 208 19.61 -3.98 9.08
CA LEU A 208 20.10 -2.66 9.49
C LEU A 208 21.06 -2.78 10.69
N PRO A 209 21.94 -1.79 10.88
CA PRO A 209 22.77 -1.71 12.08
C PRO A 209 21.95 -1.28 13.32
N ALA A 210 22.43 -1.65 14.52
CA ALA A 210 21.87 -1.22 15.80
C ALA A 210 22.07 0.30 16.02
#